data_30cc556d70cecfa816132dfee2800abb
#
_entry.id   30cc556d70cecfa816132dfee2800abb
#
_cell.length_a   1.000
_cell.length_b   1.000
_cell.length_c   1.000
_cell.angle_alpha   90.00
_cell.angle_beta   90.00
_cell.angle_gamma   90.00
#
_symmetry.space_group_name_H-M   'P 1'
#
loop_
_entity.id
_entity.type
_entity.pdbx_description
1 polymer ?
#
loop_
_entity_poly.entity_id
_entity_poly.type
_entity_poly.pdbx_seq_one_letter_code
_entity_poly.pdbx_strand_id
1 'polypeptide(L)'
;MSLAVVTLKKGEGRFLKSGGLWVYDNEIASIMGSFVNGDIVLVRDFDGYPMGRGFINTNSKITVRMLTRDERTEISPEFLKQRVRDAWEYRKKVVDTGSCRVIFGEADFLPGLVVDKFSDVLVVQSLALGIDRLKETILDALKEVLAEDGIRIRGVYERSDAKVRRQEGMELTKGFIGEEFPTLVQIEENGVKYEVDIRDGQKTGFFLGQKYNRLAIQKLCKGAKVLDCFTHTGSFALNAGIAGAQSVLGVDASETAVLQARRNASLNGLDGTVKFLCEDVFELLPELEEKGEKFDVVVLDPPAFTKSRSSVKNAIKGYREINLRAMRLVKDGGFLATCSCSHFMTYELFTQTIGQAAKNVHKRLRQVEYRTQAPDHPILWSADESYYLKFYIFQVCNDR
;
A
#
# COMPACT_ATOMS: atom_id res chain seq x y z
N MET A 1 -6.01 -30.02 24.42
CA MET A 1 -5.61 -29.11 25.52
C MET A 1 -6.55 -27.92 25.49
N SER A 2 -6.92 -27.38 26.67
CA SER A 2 -7.72 -26.14 26.73
C SER A 2 -6.85 -24.97 26.28
N LEU A 3 -7.42 -24.04 25.48
CA LEU A 3 -6.72 -22.83 25.07
C LEU A 3 -6.39 -21.95 26.28
N ALA A 4 -5.27 -21.25 26.24
CA ALA A 4 -4.99 -20.21 27.22
C ALA A 4 -6.01 -19.06 27.07
N VAL A 5 -6.31 -18.41 28.19
CA VAL A 5 -7.31 -17.35 28.28
C VAL A 5 -6.63 -16.03 28.64
N VAL A 6 -6.77 -15.04 27.77
CA VAL A 6 -6.33 -13.66 27.99
C VAL A 6 -7.52 -12.87 28.52
N THR A 7 -7.41 -12.31 29.73
CA THR A 7 -8.45 -11.46 30.32
C THR A 7 -8.02 -10.01 30.26
N LEU A 8 -8.91 -9.14 29.77
CA LEU A 8 -8.63 -7.71 29.67
C LEU A 8 -8.89 -7.00 31.01
N LYS A 9 -8.23 -5.86 31.21
CA LYS A 9 -8.47 -4.97 32.35
C LYS A 9 -9.87 -4.38 32.33
N LYS A 10 -10.37 -3.98 33.49
CA LYS A 10 -11.66 -3.28 33.59
C LYS A 10 -11.64 -1.98 32.79
N GLY A 11 -12.62 -1.83 31.90
CA GLY A 11 -12.76 -0.65 31.03
C GLY A 11 -11.99 -0.73 29.72
N GLU A 12 -11.14 -1.77 29.52
CA GLU A 12 -10.42 -2.02 28.28
C GLU A 12 -11.25 -2.90 27.30
N GLY A 13 -10.73 -3.12 26.09
CA GLY A 13 -11.40 -3.88 25.05
C GLY A 13 -12.44 -3.08 24.26
N ARG A 14 -12.52 -1.76 24.43
CA ARG A 14 -13.44 -0.89 23.65
C ARG A 14 -13.13 -0.95 22.16
N PHE A 15 -11.85 -0.96 21.81
CA PHE A 15 -11.40 -1.09 20.43
C PHE A 15 -11.86 -2.41 19.81
N LEU A 16 -11.73 -3.54 20.54
CA LEU A 16 -12.27 -4.81 20.07
C LEU A 16 -13.79 -4.76 19.89
N LYS A 17 -14.51 -4.18 20.85
CA LYS A 17 -15.99 -4.06 20.79
C LYS A 17 -16.45 -3.22 19.60
N SER A 18 -15.66 -2.24 19.17
CA SER A 18 -15.92 -1.41 17.98
C SER A 18 -15.48 -2.04 16.66
N GLY A 19 -14.92 -3.25 16.68
CA GLY A 19 -14.51 -3.97 15.46
C GLY A 19 -13.01 -4.10 15.24
N GLY A 20 -12.19 -3.52 16.12
CA GLY A 20 -10.74 -3.65 16.09
C GLY A 20 -10.28 -5.09 16.25
N LEU A 21 -9.04 -5.36 15.84
CA LEU A 21 -8.48 -6.72 15.83
C LEU A 21 -7.25 -6.86 16.75
N TRP A 22 -6.85 -5.80 17.46
CA TRP A 22 -5.64 -5.80 18.28
C TRP A 22 -5.94 -5.68 19.76
N VAL A 23 -5.17 -6.42 20.56
CA VAL A 23 -5.09 -6.26 22.02
C VAL A 23 -3.65 -5.88 22.35
N TYR A 24 -3.49 -4.75 23.01
CA TYR A 24 -2.17 -4.28 23.43
C TYR A 24 -1.78 -4.86 24.79
N ASP A 25 -0.47 -4.92 25.06
CA ASP A 25 0.10 -5.42 26.31
C ASP A 25 -0.47 -4.73 27.56
N ASN A 26 -0.67 -3.41 27.46
CA ASN A 26 -1.19 -2.60 28.56
C ASN A 26 -2.70 -2.80 28.83
N GLU A 27 -3.45 -3.45 27.93
CA GLU A 27 -4.87 -3.77 28.10
C GLU A 27 -5.10 -5.08 28.87
N ILE A 28 -4.06 -5.92 29.02
CA ILE A 28 -4.17 -7.28 29.58
C ILE A 28 -4.07 -7.24 31.11
N ALA A 29 -5.04 -7.85 31.78
CA ALA A 29 -5.04 -8.04 33.23
C ALA A 29 -4.33 -9.34 33.63
N SER A 30 -4.60 -10.44 32.91
CA SER A 30 -3.99 -11.76 33.22
C SER A 30 -4.04 -12.68 31.99
N ILE A 31 -3.14 -13.66 31.99
CA ILE A 31 -3.14 -14.75 31.02
C ILE A 31 -3.13 -16.06 31.84
N MET A 32 -4.14 -16.91 31.63
CA MET A 32 -4.29 -18.19 32.35
C MET A 32 -4.15 -19.36 31.37
N GLY A 33 -3.42 -20.38 31.76
CA GLY A 33 -3.15 -21.56 30.93
C GLY A 33 -1.73 -21.52 30.32
N SER A 34 -1.34 -22.62 29.70
CA SER A 34 -0.04 -22.77 29.05
C SER A 34 -0.13 -22.36 27.58
N PHE A 35 0.83 -21.64 27.09
CA PHE A 35 0.97 -21.24 25.68
C PHE A 35 2.43 -21.03 25.31
N VAL A 36 2.71 -21.02 24.04
CA VAL A 36 3.91 -20.45 23.45
C VAL A 36 3.52 -19.33 22.48
N ASN A 37 4.40 -18.37 22.25
CA ASN A 37 4.13 -17.27 21.33
C ASN A 37 3.77 -17.81 19.94
N GLY A 38 2.69 -17.30 19.36
CA GLY A 38 2.11 -17.77 18.10
C GLY A 38 0.90 -18.71 18.27
N ASP A 39 0.64 -19.21 19.46
CA ASP A 39 -0.51 -20.07 19.73
C ASP A 39 -1.84 -19.31 19.67
N ILE A 40 -2.91 -20.05 19.39
CA ILE A 40 -4.28 -19.52 19.49
C ILE A 40 -4.70 -19.45 20.96
N VAL A 41 -5.29 -18.32 21.34
CA VAL A 41 -5.81 -18.06 22.67
C VAL A 41 -7.26 -17.57 22.62
N LEU A 42 -7.98 -17.71 23.73
CA LEU A 42 -9.26 -17.06 23.97
C LEU A 42 -9.03 -15.67 24.56
N VAL A 43 -9.81 -14.69 24.13
CA VAL A 43 -9.82 -13.36 24.73
C VAL A 43 -11.16 -13.13 25.41
N ARG A 44 -11.13 -12.64 26.65
CA ARG A 44 -12.30 -12.27 27.45
C ARG A 44 -12.15 -10.86 28.01
N ASP A 45 -13.26 -10.15 28.15
CA ASP A 45 -13.23 -8.89 28.89
C ASP A 45 -13.14 -9.13 30.40
N PHE A 46 -13.09 -8.04 31.18
CA PHE A 46 -12.94 -8.09 32.63
C PHE A 46 -14.06 -8.90 33.32
N ASP A 47 -15.27 -8.85 32.82
CA ASP A 47 -16.44 -9.53 33.36
C ASP A 47 -16.58 -10.97 32.84
N GLY A 48 -15.62 -11.46 32.07
CA GLY A 48 -15.59 -12.82 31.51
C GLY A 48 -16.35 -12.98 30.22
N TYR A 49 -16.86 -11.89 29.62
CA TYR A 49 -17.54 -11.95 28.33
C TYR A 49 -16.56 -12.34 27.21
N PRO A 50 -16.90 -13.34 26.36
CA PRO A 50 -16.01 -13.79 25.31
C PRO A 50 -15.88 -12.74 24.20
N MET A 51 -14.65 -12.40 23.85
CA MET A 51 -14.30 -11.45 22.80
C MET A 51 -13.87 -12.14 21.50
N GLY A 52 -13.57 -13.46 21.55
CA GLY A 52 -13.17 -14.27 20.41
C GLY A 52 -11.83 -14.97 20.58
N ARG A 53 -11.24 -15.38 19.44
CA ARG A 53 -9.94 -16.06 19.37
C ARG A 53 -8.96 -15.29 18.50
N GLY A 54 -7.68 -15.35 18.88
CA GLY A 54 -6.58 -14.78 18.14
C GLY A 54 -5.28 -15.49 18.47
N PHE A 55 -4.19 -15.11 17.82
CA PHE A 55 -2.86 -15.60 18.20
C PHE A 55 -2.16 -14.62 19.11
N ILE A 56 -1.41 -15.17 20.08
CA ILE A 56 -0.69 -14.42 21.09
C ILE A 56 0.80 -14.29 20.76
N ASN A 57 1.37 -13.11 21.02
CA ASN A 57 2.81 -12.88 21.01
C ASN A 57 3.20 -11.85 22.08
N THR A 58 3.79 -12.29 23.16
CA THR A 58 4.21 -11.41 24.28
C THR A 58 5.49 -10.61 23.99
N ASN A 59 6.17 -10.86 22.88
CA ASN A 59 7.29 -10.03 22.44
C ASN A 59 6.80 -8.73 21.76
N SER A 60 5.54 -8.71 21.32
CA SER A 60 4.93 -7.59 20.62
C SER A 60 4.07 -6.74 21.55
N LYS A 61 4.07 -5.42 21.36
CA LYS A 61 3.11 -4.52 22.03
C LYS A 61 1.67 -4.84 21.66
N ILE A 62 1.44 -5.33 20.43
CA ILE A 62 0.17 -5.90 20.00
C ILE A 62 0.18 -7.36 20.38
N THR A 63 -0.14 -7.65 21.64
CA THR A 63 0.05 -8.96 22.25
C THR A 63 -0.90 -10.01 21.70
N VAL A 64 -2.15 -9.64 21.34
CA VAL A 64 -3.06 -10.57 20.65
C VAL A 64 -3.59 -9.91 19.38
N ARG A 65 -3.59 -10.67 18.28
CA ARG A 65 -4.28 -10.31 17.05
C ARG A 65 -5.43 -11.27 16.83
N MET A 66 -6.64 -10.72 16.75
CA MET A 66 -7.88 -11.49 16.64
C MET A 66 -8.07 -12.06 15.24
N LEU A 67 -8.46 -13.34 15.17
CA LEU A 67 -8.83 -14.03 13.92
C LEU A 67 -10.35 -14.18 13.78
N THR A 68 -11.06 -14.34 14.91
CA THR A 68 -12.52 -14.44 14.96
C THR A 68 -13.06 -13.84 16.25
N ARG A 69 -14.29 -13.36 16.19
CA ARG A 69 -15.03 -12.86 17.36
C ARG A 69 -15.90 -13.94 18.03
N ASP A 70 -16.08 -15.07 17.39
CA ASP A 70 -16.78 -16.20 17.98
C ASP A 70 -15.78 -17.12 18.70
N GLU A 71 -15.93 -17.26 20.02
CA GLU A 71 -15.07 -18.12 20.82
C GLU A 71 -15.21 -19.61 20.49
N ARG A 72 -16.29 -20.01 19.80
CA ARG A 72 -16.54 -21.41 19.41
C ARG A 72 -15.88 -21.78 18.10
N THR A 73 -15.59 -20.78 17.25
CA THR A 73 -14.97 -21.02 15.93
C THR A 73 -13.57 -21.59 16.10
N GLU A 74 -13.32 -22.76 15.59
CA GLU A 74 -11.99 -23.37 15.53
C GLU A 74 -11.19 -22.74 14.41
N ILE A 75 -9.90 -22.42 14.69
CA ILE A 75 -8.97 -21.93 13.68
C ILE A 75 -8.34 -23.15 12.97
N SER A 76 -9.12 -23.74 12.10
CA SER A 76 -8.73 -24.92 11.30
C SER A 76 -8.24 -24.53 9.91
N PRO A 77 -7.64 -25.46 9.14
CA PRO A 77 -7.31 -25.22 7.72
C PRO A 77 -8.53 -24.79 6.90
N GLU A 78 -9.72 -25.33 7.18
CA GLU A 78 -10.97 -24.98 6.50
C GLU A 78 -11.40 -23.55 6.82
N PHE A 79 -11.25 -23.11 8.08
CA PHE A 79 -11.47 -21.72 8.47
C PHE A 79 -10.55 -20.78 7.70
N LEU A 80 -9.26 -21.10 7.64
CA LEU A 80 -8.27 -20.31 6.90
C LEU A 80 -8.57 -20.29 5.39
N LYS A 81 -8.94 -21.43 4.82
CA LYS A 81 -9.36 -21.52 3.41
C LYS A 81 -10.60 -20.66 3.12
N GLN A 82 -11.56 -20.62 4.04
CA GLN A 82 -12.73 -19.76 3.88
C GLN A 82 -12.33 -18.26 3.92
N ARG A 83 -11.44 -17.84 4.82
CA ARG A 83 -10.92 -16.47 4.85
C ARG A 83 -10.25 -16.07 3.54
N VAL A 84 -9.41 -16.96 3.00
CA VAL A 84 -8.76 -16.76 1.71
C VAL A 84 -9.79 -16.67 0.57
N ARG A 85 -10.79 -17.54 0.57
CA ARG A 85 -11.89 -17.51 -0.42
C ARG A 85 -12.66 -16.20 -0.36
N ASP A 86 -13.03 -15.75 0.83
CA ASP A 86 -13.76 -14.49 1.02
C ASP A 86 -12.93 -13.30 0.49
N ALA A 87 -11.62 -13.28 0.76
CA ALA A 87 -10.71 -12.26 0.26
C ALA A 87 -10.61 -12.27 -1.27
N TRP A 88 -10.49 -13.45 -1.89
CA TRP A 88 -10.44 -13.60 -3.34
C TRP A 88 -11.76 -13.22 -4.02
N GLU A 89 -12.89 -13.70 -3.51
CA GLU A 89 -14.23 -13.36 -4.02
C GLU A 89 -14.50 -11.84 -3.97
N TYR A 90 -14.00 -11.17 -2.93
CA TYR A 90 -14.05 -9.72 -2.85
C TYR A 90 -13.26 -9.08 -4.00
N ARG A 91 -12.00 -9.50 -4.25
CA ARG A 91 -11.15 -8.95 -5.32
C ARG A 91 -11.77 -9.11 -6.69
N LYS A 92 -12.36 -10.27 -6.98
CA LYS A 92 -13.04 -10.51 -8.26
C LYS A 92 -14.18 -9.52 -8.55
N LYS A 93 -14.79 -8.95 -7.51
CA LYS A 93 -15.90 -7.99 -7.64
C LYS A 93 -15.44 -6.53 -7.78
N VAL A 94 -14.28 -6.18 -7.24
CA VAL A 94 -13.91 -4.76 -7.05
C VAL A 94 -12.70 -4.31 -7.85
N VAL A 95 -11.86 -5.24 -8.34
CA VAL A 95 -10.66 -4.90 -9.11
C VAL A 95 -10.45 -5.86 -10.28
N ASP A 96 -9.65 -5.42 -11.25
CA ASP A 96 -9.01 -6.34 -12.18
C ASP A 96 -7.97 -7.19 -11.43
N THR A 97 -8.11 -8.50 -11.53
CA THR A 97 -7.34 -9.50 -10.78
C THR A 97 -6.11 -10.02 -11.52
N GLY A 98 -5.77 -9.50 -12.69
CA GLY A 98 -4.54 -9.84 -13.42
C GLY A 98 -3.29 -9.69 -12.54
N SER A 99 -3.20 -8.55 -11.85
CA SER A 99 -2.25 -8.31 -10.76
C SER A 99 -2.93 -7.48 -9.68
N CYS A 100 -3.00 -7.98 -8.45
CA CYS A 100 -3.69 -7.32 -7.34
C CYS A 100 -3.17 -7.81 -5.99
N ARG A 101 -3.46 -7.05 -4.94
CA ARG A 101 -3.29 -7.52 -3.56
C ARG A 101 -4.43 -8.48 -3.21
N VAL A 102 -4.13 -9.75 -2.99
CA VAL A 102 -5.14 -10.77 -2.67
C VAL A 102 -5.48 -10.75 -1.19
N ILE A 103 -4.50 -10.53 -0.31
CA ILE A 103 -4.69 -10.46 1.14
C ILE A 103 -4.06 -9.17 1.66
N PHE A 104 -4.83 -8.39 2.41
CA PHE A 104 -4.41 -7.13 3.02
C PHE A 104 -4.63 -7.14 4.55
N GLY A 105 -3.93 -8.01 5.25
CA GLY A 105 -3.84 -8.04 6.70
C GLY A 105 -5.17 -8.01 7.43
N GLU A 106 -5.30 -7.03 8.29
CA GLU A 106 -6.47 -6.81 9.14
C GLU A 106 -7.76 -6.61 8.34
N ALA A 107 -7.67 -6.00 7.18
CA ALA A 107 -8.85 -5.74 6.34
C ALA A 107 -9.43 -7.00 5.69
N ASP A 108 -8.67 -8.10 5.66
CA ASP A 108 -9.13 -9.43 5.23
C ASP A 108 -9.21 -10.42 6.42
N PHE A 109 -9.13 -9.91 7.65
CA PHE A 109 -9.21 -10.71 8.88
C PHE A 109 -8.11 -11.79 8.99
N LEU A 110 -6.95 -11.53 8.35
CA LEU A 110 -5.71 -12.31 8.43
C LEU A 110 -4.57 -11.36 8.89
N PRO A 111 -4.62 -10.87 10.14
CA PRO A 111 -3.79 -9.76 10.59
C PRO A 111 -2.30 -10.04 10.48
N GLY A 112 -1.59 -9.08 9.88
CA GLY A 112 -0.16 -9.16 9.64
C GLY A 112 0.25 -9.96 8.39
N LEU A 113 -0.70 -10.44 7.57
CA LEU A 113 -0.39 -11.12 6.30
C LEU A 113 -0.69 -10.20 5.11
N VAL A 114 0.27 -10.08 4.21
CA VAL A 114 0.07 -9.43 2.90
C VAL A 114 0.43 -10.43 1.81
N VAL A 115 -0.44 -10.58 0.81
CA VAL A 115 -0.14 -11.39 -0.37
C VAL A 115 -0.51 -10.60 -1.62
N ASP A 116 0.49 -10.33 -2.45
CA ASP A 116 0.33 -9.71 -3.76
C ASP A 116 0.46 -10.77 -4.86
N LYS A 117 -0.45 -10.73 -5.81
CA LYS A 117 -0.42 -11.55 -7.02
C LYS A 117 0.07 -10.69 -8.17
N PHE A 118 1.19 -11.08 -8.78
CA PHE A 118 1.74 -10.51 -9.99
C PHE A 118 1.63 -11.55 -11.11
N SER A 119 0.63 -11.42 -11.98
CA SER A 119 0.33 -12.41 -13.03
C SER A 119 0.14 -13.81 -12.42
N ASP A 120 1.08 -14.73 -12.61
CA ASP A 120 1.08 -16.11 -12.12
C ASP A 120 1.98 -16.36 -10.90
N VAL A 121 2.44 -15.30 -10.24
CA VAL A 121 3.34 -15.37 -9.08
C VAL A 121 2.69 -14.72 -7.86
N LEU A 122 2.90 -15.32 -6.68
CA LEU A 122 2.54 -14.73 -5.41
C LEU A 122 3.77 -14.16 -4.69
N VAL A 123 3.63 -12.98 -4.12
CA VAL A 123 4.63 -12.41 -3.22
C VAL A 123 4.01 -12.21 -1.85
N VAL A 124 4.58 -12.84 -0.83
CA VAL A 124 4.04 -12.86 0.53
C VAL A 124 4.90 -12.05 1.49
N GLN A 125 4.25 -11.31 2.39
CA GLN A 125 4.86 -10.72 3.57
C GLN A 125 4.13 -11.23 4.80
N SER A 126 4.84 -11.87 5.71
CA SER A 126 4.33 -12.31 7.01
C SER A 126 4.97 -11.44 8.09
N LEU A 127 4.15 -10.61 8.75
CA LEU A 127 4.61 -9.53 9.62
C LEU A 127 4.29 -9.76 11.10
N ALA A 128 3.60 -10.85 11.44
CA ALA A 128 3.25 -11.22 12.81
C ALA A 128 3.52 -12.70 13.07
N LEU A 129 3.97 -13.05 14.27
CA LEU A 129 4.45 -14.41 14.58
C LEU A 129 3.38 -15.48 14.40
N GLY A 130 2.14 -15.24 14.85
CA GLY A 130 1.09 -16.25 14.73
C GLY A 130 0.70 -16.51 13.29
N ILE A 131 0.63 -15.46 12.44
CA ILE A 131 0.33 -15.63 11.03
C ILE A 131 1.51 -16.26 10.26
N ASP A 132 2.75 -16.04 10.73
CA ASP A 132 3.94 -16.68 10.14
C ASP A 132 3.90 -18.21 10.30
N ARG A 133 3.38 -18.70 11.45
CA ARG A 133 3.16 -20.13 11.70
C ARG A 133 2.04 -20.74 10.83
N LEU A 134 1.07 -19.93 10.43
CA LEU A 134 -0.06 -20.34 9.59
C LEU A 134 0.18 -20.11 8.10
N LYS A 135 1.28 -19.46 7.74
CA LYS A 135 1.60 -18.98 6.40
C LYS A 135 1.50 -20.08 5.33
N GLU A 136 2.11 -21.22 5.55
CA GLU A 136 2.12 -22.33 4.58
C GLU A 136 0.71 -22.85 4.31
N THR A 137 -0.07 -23.12 5.38
CA THR A 137 -1.48 -23.54 5.25
C THR A 137 -2.31 -22.52 4.49
N ILE A 138 -2.09 -21.22 4.74
CA ILE A 138 -2.83 -20.14 4.04
C ILE A 138 -2.41 -20.07 2.57
N LEU A 139 -1.12 -20.21 2.25
CA LEU A 139 -0.63 -20.18 0.87
C LEU A 139 -1.12 -21.37 0.06
N ASP A 140 -1.17 -22.57 0.66
CA ASP A 140 -1.71 -23.75 -0.01
C ASP A 140 -3.21 -23.60 -0.27
N ALA A 141 -3.97 -23.15 0.74
CA ALA A 141 -5.38 -22.80 0.56
C ALA A 141 -5.59 -21.74 -0.54
N LEU A 142 -4.71 -20.74 -0.64
CA LEU A 142 -4.80 -19.71 -1.67
C LEU A 142 -4.55 -20.28 -3.06
N LYS A 143 -3.54 -21.14 -3.22
CA LYS A 143 -3.28 -21.83 -4.51
C LYS A 143 -4.48 -22.67 -4.95
N GLU A 144 -5.12 -23.39 -4.00
CA GLU A 144 -6.32 -24.19 -4.27
C GLU A 144 -7.50 -23.30 -4.70
N VAL A 145 -7.77 -22.21 -3.97
CA VAL A 145 -8.85 -21.27 -4.29
C VAL A 145 -8.64 -20.61 -5.65
N LEU A 146 -7.41 -20.22 -5.99
CA LEU A 146 -7.08 -19.65 -7.30
C LEU A 146 -7.22 -20.68 -8.42
N ALA A 147 -6.87 -21.96 -8.16
CA ALA A 147 -7.00 -23.04 -9.12
C ALA A 147 -8.47 -23.36 -9.46
N GLU A 148 -9.42 -23.15 -8.55
CA GLU A 148 -10.87 -23.28 -8.81
C GLU A 148 -11.33 -22.30 -9.91
N ASP A 149 -10.69 -21.13 -10.03
CA ASP A 149 -10.94 -20.15 -11.10
C ASP A 149 -9.98 -20.33 -12.31
N GLY A 150 -9.28 -21.46 -12.40
CA GLY A 150 -8.36 -21.77 -13.50
C GLY A 150 -7.02 -21.02 -13.44
N ILE A 151 -6.71 -20.37 -12.34
CA ILE A 151 -5.46 -19.62 -12.15
C ILE A 151 -4.40 -20.54 -11.55
N ARG A 152 -3.38 -20.87 -12.35
CA ARG A 152 -2.24 -21.67 -11.89
C ARG A 152 -1.10 -20.76 -11.45
N ILE A 153 -0.72 -20.87 -10.19
CA ILE A 153 0.42 -20.14 -9.62
C ILE A 153 1.70 -20.89 -9.92
N ARG A 154 2.65 -20.24 -10.57
CA ARG A 154 3.97 -20.76 -10.94
C ARG A 154 4.89 -20.86 -9.74
N GLY A 155 4.81 -19.90 -8.81
CA GLY A 155 5.66 -19.90 -7.63
C GLY A 155 5.32 -18.82 -6.62
N VAL A 156 5.96 -18.91 -5.45
CA VAL A 156 5.78 -17.98 -4.33
C VAL A 156 7.14 -17.43 -3.90
N TYR A 157 7.22 -16.10 -3.73
CA TYR A 157 8.40 -15.44 -3.21
C TYR A 157 8.08 -14.70 -1.90
N GLU A 158 8.90 -14.90 -0.89
CA GLU A 158 8.72 -14.23 0.42
C GLU A 158 9.52 -12.94 0.49
N ARG A 159 8.86 -11.87 0.90
CA ARG A 159 9.41 -10.54 1.16
C ARG A 159 9.14 -10.10 2.60
N SER A 160 9.36 -11.01 3.54
CA SER A 160 9.25 -10.77 4.98
C SER A 160 10.53 -10.12 5.55
N ASP A 161 11.12 -9.19 4.79
CA ASP A 161 12.34 -8.44 5.12
C ASP A 161 12.03 -7.06 5.78
N ALA A 162 10.79 -6.84 6.21
CA ALA A 162 10.37 -5.62 6.89
C ALA A 162 10.81 -5.59 8.36
N LYS A 163 11.36 -4.45 8.80
CA LYS A 163 11.91 -4.28 10.17
C LYS A 163 10.91 -4.54 11.29
N VAL A 164 9.60 -4.44 11.02
CA VAL A 164 8.54 -4.71 11.99
C VAL A 164 8.59 -6.14 12.53
N ARG A 165 9.12 -7.11 11.78
CA ARG A 165 9.29 -8.50 12.24
C ARG A 165 10.17 -8.61 13.47
N ARG A 166 11.18 -7.74 13.61
CA ARG A 166 12.06 -7.72 14.82
C ARG A 166 11.28 -7.34 16.07
N GLN A 167 10.22 -6.52 15.95
CA GLN A 167 9.35 -6.17 17.07
C GLN A 167 8.44 -7.35 17.48
N GLU A 168 8.25 -8.31 16.58
CA GLU A 168 7.53 -9.56 16.82
C GLU A 168 8.47 -10.68 17.33
N GLY A 169 9.77 -10.41 17.48
CA GLY A 169 10.77 -11.41 17.85
C GLY A 169 11.13 -12.37 16.72
N MET A 170 10.93 -11.96 15.46
CA MET A 170 11.18 -12.77 14.27
C MET A 170 12.39 -12.26 13.48
N GLU A 171 13.10 -13.19 12.83
CA GLU A 171 14.14 -12.87 11.86
C GLU A 171 13.53 -12.34 10.55
N LEU A 172 14.34 -11.56 9.82
CA LEU A 172 13.99 -11.10 8.49
C LEU A 172 14.15 -12.27 7.50
N THR A 173 13.13 -12.50 6.67
CA THR A 173 13.12 -13.60 5.71
C THR A 173 12.87 -13.06 4.29
N LYS A 174 13.67 -13.54 3.34
CA LYS A 174 13.54 -13.21 1.92
C LYS A 174 13.99 -14.43 1.10
N GLY A 175 13.17 -14.88 0.14
CA GLY A 175 13.52 -16.01 -0.69
C GLY A 175 12.32 -16.72 -1.30
N PHE A 176 12.59 -17.80 -1.99
CA PHE A 176 11.57 -18.66 -2.59
C PHE A 176 10.88 -19.53 -1.51
N ILE A 177 9.58 -19.73 -1.67
CA ILE A 177 8.84 -20.77 -0.95
C ILE A 177 8.55 -21.88 -1.97
N GLY A 178 9.28 -22.98 -1.89
CA GLY A 178 9.29 -24.06 -2.87
C GLY A 178 10.36 -23.86 -3.96
N GLU A 179 10.01 -24.17 -5.21
CA GLU A 179 10.94 -24.13 -6.33
C GLU A 179 11.31 -22.69 -6.74
N GLU A 180 12.55 -22.55 -7.26
CA GLU A 180 13.04 -21.28 -7.79
C GLU A 180 12.45 -20.98 -9.18
N PHE A 181 12.23 -19.70 -9.47
CA PHE A 181 11.74 -19.21 -10.75
C PHE A 181 12.31 -17.82 -11.06
N PRO A 182 12.21 -17.33 -12.31
CA PRO A 182 12.64 -15.97 -12.65
C PRO A 182 11.89 -14.92 -11.85
N THR A 183 12.63 -14.01 -11.19
CA THR A 183 12.08 -12.98 -10.28
C THR A 183 11.68 -11.68 -10.98
N LEU A 184 11.99 -11.52 -12.26
CA LEU A 184 11.44 -10.49 -13.12
C LEU A 184 10.12 -11.01 -13.71
N VAL A 185 9.01 -10.40 -13.30
CA VAL A 185 7.65 -10.81 -13.65
C VAL A 185 6.98 -9.75 -14.50
N GLN A 186 6.53 -10.12 -15.69
CA GLN A 186 5.77 -9.20 -16.52
C GLN A 186 4.31 -9.17 -16.07
N ILE A 187 3.78 -7.94 -15.87
CA ILE A 187 2.38 -7.68 -15.56
C ILE A 187 1.80 -6.68 -16.56
N GLU A 188 0.46 -6.63 -16.63
CA GLU A 188 -0.27 -5.59 -17.33
C GLU A 188 -1.24 -4.91 -16.37
N GLU A 189 -1.28 -3.58 -16.40
CA GLU A 189 -2.18 -2.77 -15.59
C GLU A 189 -2.62 -1.53 -16.40
N ASN A 190 -3.92 -1.31 -16.52
CA ASN A 190 -4.49 -0.16 -17.25
C ASN A 190 -4.02 -0.07 -18.72
N GLY A 191 -3.72 -1.21 -19.36
CA GLY A 191 -3.18 -1.28 -20.72
C GLY A 191 -1.68 -0.98 -20.83
N VAL A 192 -0.98 -0.86 -19.69
CA VAL A 192 0.46 -0.65 -19.61
C VAL A 192 1.13 -1.93 -19.12
N LYS A 193 2.18 -2.35 -19.82
CA LYS A 193 3.02 -3.50 -19.46
C LYS A 193 4.17 -3.04 -18.58
N TYR A 194 4.44 -3.79 -17.51
CA TYR A 194 5.57 -3.56 -16.61
C TYR A 194 6.34 -4.83 -16.39
N GLU A 195 7.64 -4.72 -16.29
CA GLU A 195 8.51 -5.74 -15.70
C GLU A 195 8.72 -5.39 -14.22
N VAL A 196 8.28 -6.27 -13.33
CA VAL A 196 8.33 -6.11 -11.88
C VAL A 196 9.42 -7.01 -11.31
N ASP A 197 10.37 -6.43 -10.60
CA ASP A 197 11.36 -7.18 -9.84
C ASP A 197 10.80 -7.49 -8.44
N ILE A 198 10.34 -8.72 -8.25
CA ILE A 198 9.78 -9.16 -6.96
C ILE A 198 10.85 -9.42 -5.90
N ARG A 199 12.11 -9.61 -6.31
CA ARG A 199 13.24 -9.84 -5.41
C ARG A 199 13.78 -8.54 -4.86
N ASP A 200 14.17 -7.61 -5.72
CA ASP A 200 14.92 -6.41 -5.34
C ASP A 200 14.11 -5.12 -5.48
N GLY A 201 12.92 -5.20 -6.06
CA GLY A 201 11.97 -4.08 -6.12
C GLY A 201 11.48 -3.64 -4.73
N GLN A 202 10.97 -2.41 -4.64
CA GLN A 202 10.46 -1.86 -3.38
C GLN A 202 9.24 -2.64 -2.87
N LYS A 203 9.15 -2.84 -1.56
CA LYS A 203 8.10 -3.63 -0.90
C LYS A 203 8.01 -5.03 -1.49
N THR A 204 6.90 -5.35 -2.14
CA THR A 204 6.67 -6.63 -2.83
C THR A 204 7.09 -6.63 -4.30
N GLY A 205 7.54 -5.47 -4.83
CA GLY A 205 8.00 -5.27 -6.20
C GLY A 205 7.30 -4.13 -6.94
N PHE A 206 6.01 -3.88 -6.66
CA PHE A 206 5.22 -2.84 -7.32
C PHE A 206 4.15 -2.26 -6.40
N PHE A 207 3.73 -1.01 -6.64
CA PHE A 207 2.76 -0.30 -5.82
C PHE A 207 1.32 -0.47 -6.36
N LEU A 208 0.73 -1.64 -6.17
CA LEU A 208 -0.62 -1.99 -6.65
C LEU A 208 -1.71 -1.03 -6.14
N GLY A 209 -1.56 -0.48 -4.94
CA GLY A 209 -2.54 0.45 -4.35
C GLY A 209 -2.78 1.74 -5.15
N GLN A 210 -1.88 2.11 -6.07
CA GLN A 210 -2.02 3.29 -6.95
C GLN A 210 -2.71 2.97 -8.29
N LYS A 211 -3.09 1.72 -8.56
CA LYS A 211 -3.61 1.23 -9.84
C LYS A 211 -4.63 2.19 -10.48
N TYR A 212 -5.70 2.49 -9.77
CA TYR A 212 -6.77 3.35 -10.30
C TYR A 212 -6.48 4.85 -10.20
N ASN A 213 -5.51 5.25 -9.39
CA ASN A 213 -5.02 6.63 -9.40
C ASN A 213 -4.20 6.90 -10.66
N ARG A 214 -3.39 5.92 -11.10
CA ARG A 214 -2.70 5.95 -12.40
C ARG A 214 -3.69 6.02 -13.56
N LEU A 215 -4.75 5.22 -13.52
CA LEU A 215 -5.82 5.27 -14.53
C LEU A 215 -6.53 6.64 -14.54
N ALA A 216 -6.76 7.23 -13.38
CA ALA A 216 -7.50 8.49 -13.25
C ALA A 216 -6.82 9.68 -13.97
N ILE A 217 -5.48 9.69 -14.08
CA ILE A 217 -4.78 10.76 -14.80
C ILE A 217 -4.84 10.61 -16.33
N GLN A 218 -5.09 9.41 -16.86
CA GLN A 218 -5.06 9.17 -18.31
C GLN A 218 -5.96 10.14 -19.08
N LYS A 219 -7.16 10.41 -18.58
CA LYS A 219 -8.13 11.34 -19.20
C LYS A 219 -7.62 12.78 -19.35
N LEU A 220 -6.58 13.16 -18.59
CA LEU A 220 -5.99 14.50 -18.58
C LEU A 220 -4.76 14.62 -19.48
N CYS A 221 -4.25 13.50 -20.01
CA CYS A 221 -2.91 13.44 -20.58
C CYS A 221 -2.89 13.50 -22.13
N LYS A 222 -4.02 13.31 -22.83
CA LYS A 222 -4.06 13.33 -24.29
C LYS A 222 -3.58 14.67 -24.85
N GLY A 223 -2.47 14.65 -25.63
CA GLY A 223 -1.83 15.84 -26.19
C GLY A 223 -1.11 16.73 -25.17
N ALA A 224 -1.02 16.31 -23.91
CA ALA A 224 -0.45 17.09 -22.81
C ALA A 224 1.08 16.94 -22.72
N LYS A 225 1.75 17.99 -22.22
CA LYS A 225 3.11 17.94 -21.68
C LYS A 225 3.02 17.61 -20.21
N VAL A 226 3.59 16.45 -19.80
CA VAL A 226 3.41 15.88 -18.45
C VAL A 226 4.75 15.82 -17.72
N LEU A 227 4.76 16.15 -16.43
CA LEU A 227 5.85 15.94 -15.50
C LEU A 227 5.41 14.95 -14.41
N ASP A 228 6.11 13.84 -14.26
CA ASP A 228 5.88 12.82 -13.23
C ASP A 228 7.05 12.79 -12.25
N CYS A 229 6.84 13.35 -11.07
CA CYS A 229 7.82 13.44 -10.00
C CYS A 229 7.71 12.23 -9.05
N PHE A 230 8.86 11.66 -8.69
CA PHE A 230 8.96 10.41 -7.92
C PHE A 230 8.41 9.23 -8.72
N THR A 231 8.78 9.19 -10.00
CA THR A 231 8.20 8.29 -11.00
C THR A 231 8.45 6.82 -10.70
N HIS A 232 9.42 6.49 -9.85
CA HIS A 232 9.85 5.12 -9.52
C HIS A 232 10.16 4.33 -10.81
N THR A 233 9.43 3.25 -11.08
CA THR A 233 9.58 2.44 -12.32
C THR A 233 8.75 2.98 -13.50
N GLY A 234 8.36 4.26 -13.46
CA GLY A 234 7.68 4.96 -14.54
C GLY A 234 6.16 4.81 -14.56
N SER A 235 5.55 4.40 -13.45
CA SER A 235 4.16 3.94 -13.51
C SER A 235 3.13 5.02 -13.86
N PHE A 236 3.22 6.23 -13.33
CA PHE A 236 2.37 7.36 -13.74
C PHE A 236 2.78 7.89 -15.13
N ALA A 237 4.08 8.03 -15.38
CA ALA A 237 4.61 8.50 -16.66
C ALA A 237 4.13 7.63 -17.84
N LEU A 238 4.16 6.30 -17.69
CA LEU A 238 3.73 5.37 -18.72
C LEU A 238 2.20 5.39 -18.93
N ASN A 239 1.42 5.57 -17.86
CA ASN A 239 -0.03 5.80 -17.98
C ASN A 239 -0.34 7.09 -18.76
N ALA A 240 0.45 8.16 -18.56
CA ALA A 240 0.33 9.39 -19.35
C ALA A 240 0.73 9.14 -20.83
N GLY A 241 1.82 8.39 -21.06
CA GLY A 241 2.28 8.07 -22.41
C GLY A 241 1.27 7.27 -23.22
N ILE A 242 0.71 6.17 -22.64
CA ILE A 242 -0.29 5.32 -23.32
C ILE A 242 -1.59 6.08 -23.60
N ALA A 243 -1.91 7.08 -22.77
CA ALA A 243 -3.06 7.96 -22.96
C ALA A 243 -2.87 9.00 -24.09
N GLY A 244 -1.71 9.00 -24.76
CA GLY A 244 -1.43 9.88 -25.89
C GLY A 244 -0.90 11.26 -25.48
N ALA A 245 -0.14 11.36 -24.41
CA ALA A 245 0.59 12.57 -24.05
C ALA A 245 1.52 13.00 -25.19
N GLN A 246 1.70 14.31 -25.40
CA GLN A 246 2.64 14.85 -26.36
C GLN A 246 4.08 14.56 -25.95
N SER A 247 4.38 14.73 -24.66
CA SER A 247 5.68 14.42 -24.06
C SER A 247 5.53 14.20 -22.57
N VAL A 248 6.32 13.27 -22.02
CA VAL A 248 6.35 12.98 -20.59
C VAL A 248 7.78 12.98 -20.09
N LEU A 249 8.04 13.68 -19.00
CA LEU A 249 9.27 13.61 -18.24
C LEU A 249 8.99 12.96 -16.88
N GLY A 250 9.51 11.74 -16.66
CA GLY A 250 9.51 11.06 -15.38
C GLY A 250 10.83 11.30 -14.63
N VAL A 251 10.77 11.59 -13.34
CA VAL A 251 11.94 11.93 -12.53
C VAL A 251 11.96 11.10 -11.26
N ASP A 252 13.09 10.49 -10.96
CA ASP A 252 13.36 9.78 -9.70
C ASP A 252 14.83 9.86 -9.33
N ALA A 253 15.14 9.92 -8.05
CA ALA A 253 16.52 9.94 -7.57
C ALA A 253 17.21 8.56 -7.62
N SER A 254 16.48 7.49 -7.83
CA SER A 254 17.00 6.12 -7.90
C SER A 254 17.39 5.75 -9.32
N GLU A 255 18.67 5.61 -9.59
CA GLU A 255 19.17 5.17 -10.90
C GLU A 255 18.60 3.82 -11.30
N THR A 256 18.53 2.87 -10.37
CA THR A 256 17.95 1.54 -10.62
C THR A 256 16.47 1.63 -11.03
N ALA A 257 15.69 2.48 -10.36
CA ALA A 257 14.28 2.70 -10.71
C ALA A 257 14.15 3.36 -12.09
N VAL A 258 14.98 4.36 -12.40
CA VAL A 258 15.00 5.04 -13.72
C VAL A 258 15.39 4.08 -14.84
N LEU A 259 16.37 3.19 -14.61
CA LEU A 259 16.74 2.17 -15.59
C LEU A 259 15.57 1.21 -15.85
N GLN A 260 14.87 0.78 -14.80
CA GLN A 260 13.68 -0.06 -14.94
C GLN A 260 12.53 0.70 -15.64
N ALA A 261 12.33 1.98 -15.35
CA ALA A 261 11.34 2.83 -16.01
C ALA A 261 11.60 2.94 -17.53
N ARG A 262 12.86 3.07 -17.95
CA ARG A 262 13.25 3.06 -19.37
C ARG A 262 12.94 1.73 -20.05
N ARG A 263 13.22 0.59 -19.39
CA ARG A 263 12.85 -0.74 -19.90
C ARG A 263 11.33 -0.86 -20.07
N ASN A 264 10.57 -0.39 -19.07
CA ASN A 264 9.12 -0.37 -19.13
C ASN A 264 8.60 0.53 -20.27
N ALA A 265 9.24 1.67 -20.55
CA ALA A 265 8.89 2.51 -21.70
C ALA A 265 9.10 1.76 -23.03
N SER A 266 10.26 1.12 -23.20
CA SER A 266 10.56 0.30 -24.39
C SER A 266 9.57 -0.84 -24.57
N LEU A 267 9.19 -1.53 -23.46
CA LEU A 267 8.21 -2.61 -23.46
C LEU A 267 6.83 -2.18 -24.00
N ASN A 268 6.51 -0.89 -23.87
CA ASN A 268 5.26 -0.29 -24.34
C ASN A 268 5.41 0.53 -25.65
N GLY A 269 6.60 0.58 -26.25
CA GLY A 269 6.85 1.37 -27.46
C GLY A 269 6.78 2.89 -27.21
N LEU A 270 7.07 3.35 -25.99
CA LEU A 270 6.91 4.75 -25.57
C LEU A 270 8.24 5.52 -25.52
N ASP A 271 9.35 4.95 -25.98
CA ASP A 271 10.69 5.58 -25.92
C ASP A 271 10.76 6.96 -26.58
N GLY A 272 9.92 7.20 -27.59
CA GLY A 272 9.82 8.48 -28.28
C GLY A 272 9.15 9.57 -27.44
N THR A 273 8.17 9.19 -26.63
CA THR A 273 7.26 10.10 -25.92
C THR A 273 7.63 10.28 -24.45
N VAL A 274 8.06 9.21 -23.79
CA VAL A 274 8.35 9.21 -22.33
C VAL A 274 9.85 9.16 -22.12
N LYS A 275 10.37 10.17 -21.42
CA LYS A 275 11.78 10.25 -21.04
C LYS A 275 11.91 10.20 -19.53
N PHE A 276 13.05 9.67 -19.06
CA PHE A 276 13.32 9.55 -17.62
C PHE A 276 14.65 10.18 -17.26
N LEU A 277 14.64 10.94 -16.17
CA LEU A 277 15.79 11.64 -15.59
C LEU A 277 16.06 11.10 -14.19
N CYS A 278 17.32 10.77 -13.90
CA CYS A 278 17.77 10.43 -12.56
C CYS A 278 18.22 11.72 -11.87
N GLU A 279 17.36 12.29 -11.02
CA GLU A 279 17.60 13.57 -10.36
C GLU A 279 16.78 13.66 -9.06
N ASP A 280 17.23 14.49 -8.11
CA ASP A 280 16.43 14.83 -6.94
C ASP A 280 15.32 15.82 -7.33
N VAL A 281 14.08 15.46 -7.06
CA VAL A 281 12.91 16.31 -7.36
C VAL A 281 12.99 17.66 -6.64
N PHE A 282 13.56 17.73 -5.43
CA PHE A 282 13.70 18.98 -4.68
C PHE A 282 14.71 19.94 -5.34
N GLU A 283 15.69 19.43 -6.06
CA GLU A 283 16.67 20.23 -6.82
C GLU A 283 16.09 20.59 -8.21
N LEU A 284 15.46 19.64 -8.88
CA LEU A 284 14.96 19.81 -10.24
C LEU A 284 13.78 20.80 -10.34
N LEU A 285 12.82 20.76 -9.40
CA LEU A 285 11.64 21.64 -9.52
C LEU A 285 12.00 23.14 -9.53
N PRO A 286 12.91 23.64 -8.67
CA PRO A 286 13.42 25.01 -8.76
C PRO A 286 14.06 25.32 -10.12
N GLU A 287 14.92 24.42 -10.66
CA GLU A 287 15.57 24.63 -11.95
C GLU A 287 14.56 24.76 -13.11
N LEU A 288 13.56 23.90 -13.14
CA LEU A 288 12.48 23.97 -14.15
C LEU A 288 11.70 25.30 -14.04
N GLU A 289 11.48 25.77 -12.81
CA GLU A 289 10.84 27.06 -12.56
C GLU A 289 11.70 28.23 -13.11
N GLU A 290 13.01 28.25 -12.83
CA GLU A 290 13.95 29.25 -13.32
C GLU A 290 14.06 29.26 -14.85
N LYS A 291 13.99 28.08 -15.49
CA LYS A 291 13.95 27.91 -16.93
C LYS A 291 12.62 28.31 -17.58
N GLY A 292 11.62 28.67 -16.77
CA GLY A 292 10.28 29.03 -17.23
C GLY A 292 9.46 27.88 -17.80
N GLU A 293 9.82 26.63 -17.49
CA GLU A 293 9.13 25.44 -17.95
C GLU A 293 7.69 25.39 -17.44
N LYS A 294 6.78 24.91 -18.28
CA LYS A 294 5.37 24.74 -17.96
C LYS A 294 4.84 23.41 -18.48
N PHE A 295 3.97 22.80 -17.69
CA PHE A 295 3.35 21.51 -17.97
C PHE A 295 1.83 21.62 -17.93
N ASP A 296 1.15 20.80 -18.72
CA ASP A 296 -0.30 20.68 -18.68
C ASP A 296 -0.76 19.84 -17.49
N VAL A 297 0.05 18.82 -17.14
CA VAL A 297 -0.19 17.94 -15.98
C VAL A 297 1.11 17.75 -15.22
N VAL A 298 1.06 17.89 -13.90
CA VAL A 298 2.14 17.53 -12.98
C VAL A 298 1.63 16.48 -12.02
N VAL A 299 2.39 15.40 -11.82
CA VAL A 299 2.11 14.33 -10.86
C VAL A 299 3.16 14.36 -9.75
N LEU A 300 2.72 14.27 -8.50
CA LEU A 300 3.56 14.15 -7.32
C LEU A 300 3.18 12.90 -6.55
N ASP A 301 3.97 11.84 -6.63
CA ASP A 301 3.83 10.59 -5.85
C ASP A 301 5.05 10.36 -4.94
N PRO A 302 5.31 11.25 -3.95
CA PRO A 302 6.49 11.17 -3.12
C PRO A 302 6.44 9.96 -2.18
N PRO A 303 7.62 9.49 -1.72
CA PRO A 303 7.68 8.52 -0.63
C PRO A 303 7.07 9.10 0.64
N ALA A 304 6.73 8.23 1.60
CA ALA A 304 6.22 8.67 2.89
C ALA A 304 7.25 9.54 3.62
N PHE A 305 7.04 10.86 3.67
CA PHE A 305 7.92 11.80 4.35
C PHE A 305 7.87 11.69 5.88
N THR A 306 6.87 10.98 6.42
CA THR A 306 6.82 10.67 7.85
C THR A 306 6.41 9.23 8.11
N LYS A 307 7.10 8.60 9.06
CA LYS A 307 6.83 7.25 9.57
C LYS A 307 6.52 7.26 11.07
N SER A 308 6.46 8.45 11.68
CA SER A 308 6.18 8.62 13.11
C SER A 308 5.51 9.97 13.38
N ARG A 309 4.81 10.08 14.51
CA ARG A 309 4.20 11.35 14.95
C ARG A 309 5.23 12.46 15.14
N SER A 310 6.45 12.13 15.57
CA SER A 310 7.52 13.12 15.83
C SER A 310 8.03 13.79 14.55
N SER A 311 7.94 13.14 13.40
CA SER A 311 8.43 13.66 12.10
C SER A 311 7.38 14.38 11.25
N VAL A 312 6.13 14.47 11.73
CA VAL A 312 5.01 15.09 10.98
C VAL A 312 5.29 16.55 10.60
N LYS A 313 5.87 17.35 11.50
CA LYS A 313 6.19 18.77 11.21
C LYS A 313 7.14 18.92 10.01
N ASN A 314 8.14 18.05 9.90
CA ASN A 314 9.07 18.07 8.77
C ASN A 314 8.40 17.56 7.48
N ALA A 315 7.54 16.55 7.59
CA ALA A 315 6.76 16.08 6.44
C ALA A 315 5.86 17.18 5.87
N ILE A 316 5.17 17.95 6.70
CA ILE A 316 4.35 19.10 6.27
C ILE A 316 5.19 20.08 5.45
N LYS A 317 6.42 20.40 5.88
CA LYS A 317 7.31 21.29 5.12
C LYS A 317 7.65 20.70 3.75
N GLY A 318 8.01 19.42 3.67
CA GLY A 318 8.32 18.74 2.42
C GLY A 318 7.13 18.69 1.46
N TYR A 319 5.96 18.25 1.94
CA TYR A 319 4.75 18.25 1.11
C TYR A 319 4.35 19.64 0.64
N ARG A 320 4.46 20.65 1.50
CA ARG A 320 4.17 22.03 1.12
C ARG A 320 5.12 22.51 0.02
N GLU A 321 6.41 22.28 0.15
CA GLU A 321 7.43 22.72 -0.81
C GLU A 321 7.20 22.10 -2.20
N ILE A 322 7.09 20.77 -2.30
CA ILE A 322 6.89 20.13 -3.61
C ILE A 322 5.56 20.54 -4.28
N ASN A 323 4.47 20.68 -3.50
CA ASN A 323 3.19 21.11 -4.04
C ASN A 323 3.23 22.58 -4.50
N LEU A 324 3.90 23.45 -3.76
CA LEU A 324 4.11 24.85 -4.12
C LEU A 324 4.86 24.95 -5.45
N ARG A 325 5.99 24.26 -5.60
CA ARG A 325 6.80 24.25 -6.82
C ARG A 325 6.03 23.67 -8.00
N ALA A 326 5.36 22.54 -7.78
CA ALA A 326 4.53 21.93 -8.83
C ALA A 326 3.46 22.88 -9.34
N MET A 327 2.73 23.59 -8.45
CA MET A 327 1.71 24.56 -8.86
C MET A 327 2.27 25.72 -9.70
N ARG A 328 3.52 26.11 -9.49
CA ARG A 328 4.19 27.12 -10.31
C ARG A 328 4.55 26.59 -11.69
N LEU A 329 4.81 25.29 -11.83
CA LEU A 329 5.10 24.63 -13.10
C LEU A 329 3.84 24.27 -13.90
N VAL A 330 2.68 24.17 -13.26
CA VAL A 330 1.42 23.92 -13.96
C VAL A 330 0.99 25.17 -14.74
N LYS A 331 0.59 25.01 -16.02
CA LYS A 331 -0.05 26.06 -16.82
C LYS A 331 -1.35 26.53 -16.17
N ASP A 332 -1.76 27.79 -16.45
CA ASP A 332 -3.10 28.27 -16.01
C ASP A 332 -4.19 27.36 -16.62
N GLY A 333 -5.04 26.79 -15.77
CA GLY A 333 -6.06 25.80 -16.15
C GLY A 333 -5.57 24.36 -16.30
N GLY A 334 -4.27 24.11 -16.15
CA GLY A 334 -3.68 22.76 -16.12
C GLY A 334 -3.98 22.00 -14.82
N PHE A 335 -3.41 20.79 -14.68
CA PHE A 335 -3.78 19.87 -13.60
C PHE A 335 -2.58 19.48 -12.73
N LEU A 336 -2.85 19.35 -11.44
CA LEU A 336 -1.94 18.78 -10.44
C LEU A 336 -2.57 17.52 -9.86
N ALA A 337 -1.90 16.38 -10.02
CA ALA A 337 -2.18 15.16 -9.27
C ALA A 337 -1.16 15.05 -8.13
N THR A 338 -1.60 14.96 -6.88
CA THR A 338 -0.70 14.92 -5.72
C THR A 338 -1.19 13.95 -4.68
N CYS A 339 -0.27 13.22 -4.06
CA CYS A 339 -0.64 12.24 -3.05
C CYS A 339 0.29 12.21 -1.82
N SER A 340 -0.19 11.54 -0.80
CA SER A 340 0.57 11.14 0.37
C SER A 340 0.21 9.71 0.75
N CYS A 341 1.22 8.85 0.80
CA CYS A 341 1.10 7.46 1.29
C CYS A 341 1.45 7.32 2.78
N SER A 342 1.57 8.42 3.52
CA SER A 342 1.89 8.40 4.94
C SER A 342 0.64 8.34 5.80
N HIS A 343 0.53 7.32 6.66
CA HIS A 343 -0.55 7.20 7.65
C HIS A 343 -0.62 8.43 8.59
N PHE A 344 0.52 8.96 9.04
CA PHE A 344 0.58 10.11 9.95
C PHE A 344 0.28 11.46 9.29
N MET A 345 0.26 11.52 7.96
CA MET A 345 -0.27 12.65 7.21
C MET A 345 -1.76 12.43 6.98
N THR A 346 -2.59 12.84 7.95
CA THR A 346 -4.04 12.66 7.88
C THR A 346 -4.64 13.41 6.69
N TYR A 347 -5.87 13.09 6.34
CA TYR A 347 -6.64 13.77 5.30
C TYR A 347 -6.67 15.29 5.52
N GLU A 348 -7.05 15.72 6.73
CA GLU A 348 -7.18 17.13 7.09
C GLU A 348 -5.83 17.84 6.99
N LEU A 349 -4.78 17.23 7.52
CA LEU A 349 -3.44 17.78 7.53
C LEU A 349 -2.88 17.93 6.12
N PHE A 350 -3.09 16.93 5.26
CA PHE A 350 -2.66 16.98 3.86
C PHE A 350 -3.42 18.05 3.07
N THR A 351 -4.75 18.13 3.24
CA THR A 351 -5.60 19.15 2.62
C THR A 351 -5.18 20.56 3.03
N GLN A 352 -4.95 20.80 4.33
CA GLN A 352 -4.47 22.09 4.83
C GLN A 352 -3.10 22.45 4.26
N THR A 353 -2.20 21.47 4.15
CA THR A 353 -0.85 21.67 3.61
C THR A 353 -0.90 22.10 2.14
N ILE A 354 -1.72 21.42 1.31
CA ILE A 354 -1.91 21.79 -0.10
C ILE A 354 -2.56 23.19 -0.22
N GLY A 355 -3.58 23.47 0.56
CA GLY A 355 -4.25 24.76 0.57
C GLY A 355 -3.30 25.91 0.93
N GLN A 356 -2.41 25.69 1.91
CA GLN A 356 -1.37 26.67 2.26
C GLN A 356 -0.35 26.85 1.13
N ALA A 357 0.06 25.77 0.46
CA ALA A 357 0.95 25.84 -0.71
C ALA A 357 0.33 26.70 -1.83
N ALA A 358 -0.94 26.47 -2.15
CA ALA A 358 -1.67 27.22 -3.18
C ALA A 358 -1.76 28.70 -2.85
N LYS A 359 -2.09 29.05 -1.59
CA LYS A 359 -2.12 30.42 -1.10
C LYS A 359 -0.76 31.12 -1.27
N ASN A 360 0.33 30.44 -0.96
CA ASN A 360 1.69 31.00 -1.05
C ASN A 360 2.13 31.33 -2.48
N VAL A 361 1.51 30.73 -3.50
CA VAL A 361 1.83 30.96 -4.92
C VAL A 361 0.69 31.65 -5.67
N HIS A 362 -0.30 32.18 -4.97
CA HIS A 362 -1.43 32.90 -5.55
C HIS A 362 -2.17 32.06 -6.62
N LYS A 363 -2.42 30.78 -6.30
CA LYS A 363 -3.18 29.86 -7.15
C LYS A 363 -4.51 29.48 -6.49
N ARG A 364 -5.52 29.28 -7.33
CA ARG A 364 -6.81 28.71 -6.95
C ARG A 364 -6.89 27.27 -7.40
N LEU A 365 -7.33 26.38 -6.55
CA LEU A 365 -7.49 24.96 -6.83
C LEU A 365 -8.97 24.62 -6.97
N ARG A 366 -9.33 23.98 -8.08
CA ARG A 366 -10.62 23.31 -8.23
C ARG A 366 -10.39 21.82 -8.07
N GLN A 367 -10.95 21.23 -7.04
CA GLN A 367 -10.85 19.79 -6.85
C GLN A 367 -11.63 19.05 -7.94
N VAL A 368 -10.94 18.22 -8.71
CA VAL A 368 -11.53 17.36 -9.73
C VAL A 368 -11.92 16.02 -9.13
N GLU A 369 -10.96 15.41 -8.41
CA GLU A 369 -11.17 14.12 -7.72
C GLU A 369 -10.43 14.10 -6.37
N TYR A 370 -11.01 13.33 -5.45
CA TYR A 370 -10.34 12.79 -4.28
C TYR A 370 -10.44 11.27 -4.33
N ARG A 371 -9.33 10.59 -4.14
CA ARG A 371 -9.22 9.13 -4.21
C ARG A 371 -8.35 8.60 -3.08
N THR A 372 -8.51 7.32 -2.80
CA THR A 372 -7.70 6.59 -1.83
C THR A 372 -6.92 5.48 -2.53
N GLN A 373 -6.43 4.51 -1.79
CA GLN A 373 -5.84 3.29 -2.33
C GLN A 373 -6.86 2.48 -3.15
N ALA A 374 -6.36 1.67 -4.08
CA ALA A 374 -7.19 0.80 -4.88
C ALA A 374 -8.00 -0.18 -3.99
N PRO A 375 -9.19 -0.61 -4.43
CA PRO A 375 -10.08 -1.45 -3.60
C PRO A 375 -9.50 -2.80 -3.18
N ASP A 376 -8.47 -3.31 -3.85
CA ASP A 376 -7.72 -4.50 -3.39
C ASP A 376 -6.87 -4.26 -2.13
N HIS A 377 -6.77 -3.01 -1.69
CA HIS A 377 -6.24 -2.57 -0.41
C HIS A 377 -7.39 -2.00 0.44
N PRO A 378 -8.35 -2.84 0.86
CA PRO A 378 -9.58 -2.34 1.47
C PRO A 378 -9.31 -1.54 2.74
N ILE A 379 -10.11 -0.48 2.95
CA ILE A 379 -10.11 0.31 4.17
C ILE A 379 -11.11 -0.32 5.12
N LEU A 380 -10.62 -0.91 6.20
CA LEU A 380 -11.46 -1.43 7.27
C LEU A 380 -11.79 -0.29 8.23
N TRP A 381 -13.07 0.07 8.34
CA TRP A 381 -13.51 1.23 9.14
C TRP A 381 -13.26 1.11 10.65
N SER A 382 -13.01 -0.11 11.12
CA SER A 382 -12.60 -0.38 12.50
C SER A 382 -11.09 -0.49 12.69
N ALA A 383 -10.29 -0.22 11.64
CA ALA A 383 -8.83 -0.31 11.66
C ALA A 383 -8.24 0.86 10.85
N ASP A 384 -8.04 2.00 11.52
CA ASP A 384 -7.55 3.25 10.93
C ASP A 384 -6.21 3.08 10.20
N GLU A 385 -5.38 2.13 10.63
CA GLU A 385 -4.10 1.81 10.00
C GLU A 385 -4.24 1.24 8.58
N SER A 386 -5.41 0.74 8.21
CA SER A 386 -5.70 0.28 6.85
C SER A 386 -5.83 1.44 5.86
N TYR A 387 -6.10 2.67 6.33
CA TYR A 387 -6.20 3.87 5.50
C TYR A 387 -4.87 4.61 5.47
N TYR A 388 -4.17 4.60 4.33
CA TYR A 388 -2.85 5.22 4.23
C TYR A 388 -2.67 6.16 3.04
N LEU A 389 -3.45 6.03 1.96
CA LEU A 389 -3.25 6.79 0.73
C LEU A 389 -4.31 7.88 0.55
N LYS A 390 -3.87 9.10 0.35
CA LYS A 390 -4.66 10.28 -0.03
C LYS A 390 -4.15 10.75 -1.37
N PHE A 391 -5.02 10.84 -2.37
CA PHE A 391 -4.70 11.25 -3.72
C PHE A 391 -5.71 12.30 -4.20
N TYR A 392 -5.21 13.43 -4.66
CA TYR A 392 -6.01 14.50 -5.22
C TYR A 392 -5.66 14.77 -6.67
N ILE A 393 -6.66 15.13 -7.45
CA ILE A 393 -6.49 15.81 -8.73
C ILE A 393 -7.13 17.19 -8.60
N PHE A 394 -6.35 18.23 -8.87
CA PHE A 394 -6.80 19.61 -8.90
C PHE A 394 -6.60 20.22 -10.29
N GLN A 395 -7.55 21.05 -10.74
CA GLN A 395 -7.26 22.07 -11.73
C GLN A 395 -6.63 23.26 -11.05
N VAL A 396 -5.50 23.74 -11.59
CA VAL A 396 -4.74 24.87 -11.05
C VAL A 396 -5.03 26.12 -11.87
N CYS A 397 -5.59 27.16 -11.25
CA CYS A 397 -5.91 28.42 -11.89
C CYS A 397 -5.12 29.56 -11.26
N ASN A 398 -4.77 30.59 -12.06
CA ASN A 398 -4.22 31.83 -11.54
C ASN A 398 -5.28 32.57 -10.70
N ASP A 399 -4.85 33.18 -9.61
CA ASP A 399 -5.70 34.11 -8.85
C ASP A 399 -5.72 35.45 -9.61
N ARG A 400 -6.80 35.70 -10.37
CA ARG A 400 -7.02 36.91 -11.16
C ARG A 400 -7.94 37.84 -10.38
#